data_ae38a625a81226e2369add07545653b6
#
_entry.id   ae38a625a81226e2369add07545653b6
#
_cell.length_a   1.000
_cell.length_b   1.000
_cell.length_c   1.000
_cell.angle_alpha   90.00
_cell.angle_beta   90.00
_cell.angle_gamma   90.00
#
_symmetry.space_group_name_H-M   'P 1'
#
loop_
_entity.id
_entity.type
_entity.pdbx_description
1 polymer ?
#
loop_
_entity_poly.entity_id
_entity_poly.type
_entity_poly.pdbx_seq_one_letter_code
_entity_poly.pdbx_strand_id
1 'polypeptide(L)'
;MTQTNTLWLYFLVVFGVVLLPGLDMAFVMGSSLLGGRRSGMAAVGGIIAGGFCHLCMGALGAAVVLQWWPGLFRAMLMGGALYIAWLGWTLLGANSVLLPAPDQQRSSEARIFRRAMVTSLLNPKAYLFMLAIFPQFLRPGQGPLWVQSGVLGAITALTQAGVYGALAFAASGASGWFERHPGAAVLVARAMGMLLLSTAILSGYQAWRMA
;
A
#
# COMPACT_ATOMS: atom_id res chain seq x y z
N MET A 1 -17.99 23.25 -9.30
CA MET A 1 -18.15 21.78 -9.38
C MET A 1 -19.16 21.36 -8.32
N THR A 2 -20.11 20.49 -8.66
CA THR A 2 -21.05 19.92 -7.68
C THR A 2 -20.30 18.95 -6.76
N GLN A 3 -20.85 18.71 -5.56
CA GLN A 3 -20.26 17.77 -4.60
C GLN A 3 -20.09 16.36 -5.21
N THR A 4 -21.06 15.91 -5.99
CA THR A 4 -21.02 14.63 -6.70
C THR A 4 -19.83 14.54 -7.65
N ASN A 5 -19.56 15.58 -8.45
CA ASN A 5 -18.41 15.58 -9.37
C ASN A 5 -17.07 15.51 -8.63
N THR A 6 -16.99 16.12 -7.45
CA THR A 6 -15.77 16.06 -6.61
C THR A 6 -15.52 14.64 -6.09
N LEU A 7 -16.57 13.94 -5.63
CA LEU A 7 -16.45 12.57 -5.13
C LEU A 7 -16.08 11.58 -6.25
N TRP A 8 -16.68 11.75 -7.46
CA TRP A 8 -16.30 10.95 -8.63
C TRP A 8 -14.85 11.19 -9.04
N LEU A 9 -14.40 12.44 -9.08
CA LEU A 9 -13.02 12.76 -9.40
C LEU A 9 -12.07 12.15 -8.34
N TYR A 10 -12.41 12.27 -7.07
CA TYR A 10 -11.64 11.64 -6.00
C TYR A 10 -11.55 10.12 -6.18
N PHE A 11 -12.69 9.46 -6.43
CA PHE A 11 -12.71 8.02 -6.69
C PHE A 11 -11.79 7.63 -7.84
N LEU A 12 -11.85 8.34 -8.97
CA LEU A 12 -10.99 8.05 -10.13
C LEU A 12 -9.50 8.22 -9.81
N VAL A 13 -9.15 9.26 -9.06
CA VAL A 13 -7.76 9.50 -8.62
C VAL A 13 -7.30 8.38 -7.68
N VAL A 14 -8.10 8.04 -6.66
CA VAL A 14 -7.79 6.94 -5.73
C VAL A 14 -7.67 5.62 -6.47
N PHE A 15 -8.62 5.32 -7.36
CA PHE A 15 -8.60 4.10 -8.16
C PHE A 15 -7.31 3.99 -8.99
N GLY A 16 -6.91 5.07 -9.66
CA GLY A 16 -5.65 5.14 -10.39
C GLY A 16 -4.44 4.89 -9.48
N VAL A 17 -4.39 5.56 -8.31
CA VAL A 17 -3.29 5.40 -7.34
C VAL A 17 -3.24 3.98 -6.79
N VAL A 18 -4.39 3.37 -6.46
CA VAL A 18 -4.45 2.00 -5.92
C VAL A 18 -4.02 0.97 -6.95
N LEU A 19 -4.38 1.18 -8.24
CA LEU A 19 -3.96 0.31 -9.34
C LEU A 19 -2.46 0.41 -9.66
N LEU A 20 -1.81 1.53 -9.33
CA LEU A 20 -0.36 1.63 -9.53
C LEU A 20 0.35 0.56 -8.69
N PRO A 21 1.14 -0.30 -9.32
CA PRO A 21 1.88 -1.32 -8.59
C PRO A 21 2.77 -0.71 -7.51
N GLY A 22 2.83 -1.38 -6.36
CA GLY A 22 3.62 -0.90 -5.22
C GLY A 22 3.58 -1.89 -4.06
N LEU A 23 4.06 -1.44 -2.89
CA LEU A 23 4.20 -2.26 -1.69
C LEU A 23 2.92 -3.00 -1.29
N ASP A 24 1.80 -2.29 -1.24
CA ASP A 24 0.53 -2.84 -0.80
C ASP A 24 0.09 -3.99 -1.72
N MET A 25 0.15 -3.76 -3.04
CA MET A 25 -0.19 -4.76 -4.05
C MET A 25 0.73 -5.99 -3.96
N ALA A 26 2.05 -5.75 -3.85
CA ALA A 26 3.03 -6.83 -3.71
C ALA A 26 2.79 -7.66 -2.45
N PHE A 27 2.49 -7.01 -1.33
CA PHE A 27 2.25 -7.69 -0.05
C PHE A 27 0.96 -8.53 -0.10
N VAL A 28 -0.14 -7.99 -0.67
CA VAL A 28 -1.40 -8.73 -0.85
C VAL A 28 -1.20 -9.93 -1.75
N MET A 29 -0.55 -9.72 -2.91
CA MET A 29 -0.32 -10.81 -3.87
C MET A 29 0.55 -11.91 -3.26
N GLY A 30 1.68 -11.55 -2.62
CA GLY A 30 2.55 -12.51 -1.96
C GLY A 30 1.85 -13.28 -0.85
N SER A 31 1.09 -12.59 0.01
CA SER A 31 0.31 -13.24 1.07
C SER A 31 -0.75 -14.20 0.52
N SER A 32 -1.38 -13.86 -0.61
CA SER A 32 -2.41 -14.68 -1.25
C SER A 32 -1.84 -15.91 -1.93
N LEU A 33 -0.69 -15.77 -2.58
CA LEU A 33 0.01 -16.88 -3.24
C LEU A 33 0.53 -17.90 -2.22
N LEU A 34 1.06 -17.42 -1.08
CA LEU A 34 1.68 -18.27 -0.07
C LEU A 34 0.68 -18.88 0.91
N GLY A 35 -0.32 -18.12 1.35
CA GLY A 35 -1.25 -18.50 2.41
C GLY A 35 -2.71 -18.58 1.97
N GLY A 36 -2.97 -18.49 0.66
CA GLY A 36 -4.31 -18.56 0.09
C GLY A 36 -5.19 -17.36 0.41
N ARG A 37 -6.48 -17.50 0.15
CA ARG A 37 -7.48 -16.41 0.25
C ARG A 37 -7.53 -15.75 1.61
N ARG A 38 -7.46 -16.55 2.70
CA ARG A 38 -7.54 -16.02 4.07
C ARG A 38 -6.37 -15.08 4.38
N SER A 39 -5.17 -15.50 4.02
CA SER A 39 -3.95 -14.70 4.17
C SER A 39 -3.99 -13.43 3.32
N GLY A 40 -4.46 -13.53 2.08
CA GLY A 40 -4.68 -12.39 1.21
C GLY A 40 -5.67 -11.38 1.80
N MET A 41 -6.81 -11.84 2.29
CA MET A 41 -7.82 -10.98 2.90
C MET A 41 -7.36 -10.36 4.22
N ALA A 42 -6.58 -11.09 5.03
CA ALA A 42 -5.94 -10.53 6.21
C ALA A 42 -4.94 -9.40 5.83
N ALA A 43 -4.20 -9.57 4.75
CA ALA A 43 -3.33 -8.54 4.21
C ALA A 43 -4.13 -7.30 3.74
N VAL A 44 -5.22 -7.50 3.00
CA VAL A 44 -6.12 -6.40 2.57
C VAL A 44 -6.64 -5.62 3.77
N GLY A 45 -7.14 -6.33 4.80
CA GLY A 45 -7.61 -5.70 6.04
C GLY A 45 -6.52 -4.87 6.73
N GLY A 46 -5.29 -5.40 6.79
CA GLY A 46 -4.14 -4.68 7.36
C GLY A 46 -3.79 -3.41 6.58
N ILE A 47 -3.80 -3.46 5.25
CA ILE A 47 -3.54 -2.29 4.40
C ILE A 47 -4.62 -1.22 4.60
N ILE A 48 -5.90 -1.61 4.64
CA ILE A 48 -7.01 -0.68 4.89
C ILE A 48 -6.86 -0.04 6.28
N ALA A 49 -6.48 -0.81 7.30
CA ALA A 49 -6.23 -0.28 8.63
C ALA A 49 -5.06 0.74 8.63
N GLY A 50 -3.97 0.45 7.91
CA GLY A 50 -2.87 1.41 7.70
C GLY A 50 -3.34 2.68 6.98
N GLY A 51 -4.17 2.52 5.95
CA GLY A 51 -4.80 3.63 5.23
C GLY A 51 -5.67 4.51 6.15
N PHE A 52 -6.40 3.88 7.06
CA PHE A 52 -7.18 4.61 8.08
C PHE A 52 -6.29 5.40 9.05
N CYS A 53 -5.15 4.84 9.47
CA CYS A 53 -4.17 5.58 10.26
C CYS A 53 -3.63 6.80 9.50
N HIS A 54 -3.31 6.65 8.20
CA HIS A 54 -2.92 7.78 7.36
C HIS A 54 -4.01 8.85 7.27
N LEU A 55 -5.28 8.43 7.15
CA LEU A 55 -6.42 9.34 7.14
C LEU A 55 -6.50 10.14 8.45
N CYS A 56 -6.38 9.47 9.60
CA CYS A 56 -6.36 10.13 10.90
C CYS A 56 -5.18 11.11 11.03
N MET A 57 -3.99 10.72 10.57
CA MET A 57 -2.82 11.60 10.53
C MET A 57 -3.05 12.81 9.63
N GLY A 58 -3.66 12.62 8.45
CA GLY A 58 -4.00 13.70 7.54
C GLY A 58 -5.05 14.66 8.12
N ALA A 59 -6.08 14.14 8.76
CA ALA A 59 -7.15 14.91 9.38
C ALA A 59 -6.70 15.67 10.64
N LEU A 60 -5.77 15.09 11.43
CA LEU A 60 -5.21 15.70 12.65
C LEU A 60 -4.09 16.71 12.37
N GLY A 61 -3.77 16.98 11.12
CA GLY A 61 -2.82 18.01 10.73
C GLY A 61 -1.40 17.50 10.48
N ALA A 62 -1.25 16.46 9.67
CA ALA A 62 0.05 16.10 9.10
C ALA A 62 0.73 17.32 8.45
N ALA A 63 -0.06 18.29 7.95
CA ALA A 63 0.42 19.60 7.54
C ALA A 63 1.15 20.37 8.66
N VAL A 64 0.68 20.25 9.91
CA VAL A 64 1.29 20.90 11.07
C VAL A 64 2.63 20.23 11.40
N VAL A 65 2.68 18.89 11.41
CA VAL A 65 3.93 18.14 11.64
C VAL A 65 4.96 18.44 10.56
N LEU A 66 4.55 18.54 9.31
CA LEU A 66 5.41 18.92 8.18
C LEU A 66 5.96 20.34 8.32
N GLN A 67 5.12 21.26 8.80
CA GLN A 67 5.50 22.65 8.97
C GLN A 67 6.46 22.83 10.13
N TRP A 68 6.29 22.08 11.22
CA TRP A 68 7.11 22.19 12.43
C TRP A 68 8.31 21.23 12.44
N TRP A 69 8.23 20.10 11.72
CA TRP A 69 9.29 19.10 11.66
C TRP A 69 9.47 18.48 10.25
N PRO A 70 9.89 19.27 9.26
CA PRO A 70 10.09 18.76 7.89
C PRO A 70 11.12 17.63 7.84
N GLY A 71 12.10 17.60 8.76
CA GLY A 71 13.08 16.54 8.89
C GLY A 71 12.47 15.16 9.23
N LEU A 72 11.40 15.14 10.06
CA LEU A 72 10.71 13.89 10.40
C LEU A 72 10.05 13.26 9.18
N PHE A 73 9.37 14.05 8.36
CA PHE A 73 8.75 13.57 7.13
C PHE A 73 9.79 12.98 6.17
N ARG A 74 10.91 13.67 6.02
CA ARG A 74 12.03 13.19 5.20
C ARG A 74 12.59 11.87 5.73
N ALA A 75 12.78 11.76 7.05
CA ALA A 75 13.23 10.52 7.69
C ALA A 75 12.25 9.36 7.45
N MET A 76 10.93 9.62 7.50
CA MET A 76 9.90 8.62 7.20
C MET A 76 9.92 8.20 5.73
N LEU A 77 10.08 9.13 4.78
CA LEU A 77 10.21 8.82 3.35
C LEU A 77 11.48 7.99 3.07
N MET A 78 12.61 8.36 3.66
CA MET A 78 13.86 7.62 3.50
C MET A 78 13.78 6.23 4.13
N GLY A 79 13.24 6.11 5.35
CA GLY A 79 13.02 4.83 6.02
C GLY A 79 12.08 3.91 5.22
N GLY A 80 10.99 4.47 4.68
CA GLY A 80 10.08 3.76 3.78
C GLY A 80 10.78 3.29 2.49
N ALA A 81 11.56 4.17 1.86
CA ALA A 81 12.32 3.83 0.65
C ALA A 81 13.34 2.71 0.92
N LEU A 82 14.07 2.76 2.03
CA LEU A 82 15.01 1.71 2.45
C LEU A 82 14.31 0.37 2.71
N TYR A 83 13.14 0.40 3.37
CA TYR A 83 12.34 -0.80 3.61
C TYR A 83 11.85 -1.42 2.30
N ILE A 84 11.38 -0.61 1.36
CA ILE A 84 10.97 -1.07 0.02
C ILE A 84 12.16 -1.65 -0.75
N ALA A 85 13.32 -0.99 -0.69
CA ALA A 85 14.52 -1.46 -1.34
C ALA A 85 14.96 -2.83 -0.78
N TRP A 86 14.93 -2.98 0.54
CA TRP A 86 15.23 -4.26 1.20
C TRP A 86 14.25 -5.37 0.77
N LEU A 87 12.95 -5.09 0.73
CA LEU A 87 11.95 -6.05 0.28
C LEU A 87 12.14 -6.40 -1.21
N GLY A 88 12.38 -5.40 -2.06
CA GLY A 88 12.66 -5.60 -3.49
C GLY A 88 13.91 -6.47 -3.69
N TRP A 89 14.97 -6.21 -2.93
CA TRP A 89 16.21 -6.99 -2.97
C TRP A 89 15.99 -8.45 -2.57
N THR A 90 15.22 -8.70 -1.50
CA THR A 90 14.91 -10.07 -1.06
C THR A 90 14.11 -10.85 -2.11
N LEU A 91 13.20 -10.18 -2.83
CA LEU A 91 12.44 -10.82 -3.92
C LEU A 91 13.30 -11.11 -5.16
N LEU A 92 14.33 -10.30 -5.44
CA LEU A 92 15.29 -10.60 -6.53
C LEU A 92 16.15 -11.82 -6.22
N GLY A 93 16.56 -11.98 -4.94
CA GLY A 93 17.36 -13.11 -4.48
C GLY A 93 16.58 -14.41 -4.29
N ALA A 94 15.27 -14.40 -4.44
CA ALA A 94 14.43 -15.57 -4.24
C ALA A 94 14.67 -16.60 -5.37
N ASN A 95 15.24 -17.75 -5.00
CA ASN A 95 15.46 -18.89 -5.91
C ASN A 95 14.22 -19.81 -5.97
N SER A 96 13.30 -19.70 -5.00
CA SER A 96 12.03 -20.40 -4.96
C SER A 96 11.02 -19.53 -4.17
N VAL A 97 10.19 -18.78 -4.87
CA VAL A 97 9.24 -17.81 -4.25
C VAL A 97 8.07 -18.50 -3.60
N LEU A 98 7.81 -19.72 -3.96
CA LEU A 98 6.62 -20.47 -3.51
C LEU A 98 6.93 -21.60 -2.55
N LEU A 99 8.19 -21.79 -2.16
CA LEU A 99 8.45 -22.57 -0.96
C LEU A 99 8.47 -21.59 0.21
N PRO A 100 7.37 -21.49 0.98
CA PRO A 100 7.38 -20.66 2.16
C PRO A 100 8.53 -21.14 3.03
N ALA A 101 9.31 -20.22 3.60
CA ALA A 101 10.03 -20.57 4.80
C ALA A 101 9.02 -21.28 5.71
N PRO A 102 9.37 -22.43 6.33
CA PRO A 102 8.44 -23.24 7.13
C PRO A 102 7.63 -22.42 8.14
N ASP A 103 8.12 -21.25 8.48
CA ASP A 103 7.51 -20.28 9.42
C ASP A 103 6.46 -19.37 8.76
N GLN A 104 6.43 -19.22 7.44
CA GLN A 104 5.42 -18.37 6.75
C GLN A 104 4.11 -19.10 6.46
N GLN A 105 4.14 -20.41 6.20
CA GLN A 105 2.94 -21.22 6.04
C GLN A 105 2.09 -21.28 7.30
N ARG A 106 2.70 -21.07 8.49
CA ARG A 106 2.04 -21.06 9.80
C ARG A 106 1.80 -19.66 10.36
N SER A 107 2.01 -18.60 9.59
CA SER A 107 1.76 -17.25 10.06
C SER A 107 0.26 -17.05 10.31
N SER A 108 -0.12 -16.74 11.55
CA SER A 108 -1.51 -16.43 11.86
C SER A 108 -2.00 -15.23 11.07
N GLU A 109 -3.27 -15.21 10.69
CA GLU A 109 -3.91 -14.09 9.98
C GLU A 109 -3.66 -12.75 10.68
N ALA A 110 -3.65 -12.74 12.01
CA ALA A 110 -3.32 -11.57 12.82
C ALA A 110 -1.88 -11.05 12.61
N ARG A 111 -0.92 -11.95 12.37
CA ARG A 111 0.46 -11.57 12.07
C ARG A 111 0.56 -10.97 10.67
N ILE A 112 -0.13 -11.55 9.70
CA ILE A 112 -0.19 -11.04 8.32
C ILE A 112 -0.86 -9.67 8.31
N PHE A 113 -2.00 -9.51 8.99
CA PHE A 113 -2.69 -8.23 9.15
C PHE A 113 -1.75 -7.14 9.70
N ARG A 114 -1.06 -7.43 10.80
CA ARG A 114 -0.12 -6.45 11.42
C ARG A 114 1.03 -6.09 10.48
N ARG A 115 1.61 -7.07 9.79
CA ARG A 115 2.69 -6.82 8.81
C ARG A 115 2.18 -5.98 7.65
N ALA A 116 1.00 -6.27 7.13
CA ALA A 116 0.36 -5.49 6.07
C ALA A 116 0.09 -4.05 6.51
N MET A 117 -0.42 -3.85 7.73
CA MET A 117 -0.64 -2.53 8.31
C MET A 117 0.68 -1.73 8.41
N VAL A 118 1.74 -2.34 8.94
CA VAL A 118 3.07 -1.71 9.00
C VAL A 118 3.60 -1.40 7.60
N THR A 119 3.44 -2.33 6.65
CA THR A 119 3.83 -2.12 5.26
C THR A 119 3.12 -0.91 4.65
N SER A 120 1.80 -0.78 4.87
CA SER A 120 1.03 0.38 4.42
C SER A 120 1.48 1.66 5.12
N LEU A 121 1.73 1.62 6.44
CA LEU A 121 2.23 2.77 7.20
C LEU A 121 3.61 3.25 6.76
N LEU A 122 4.45 2.36 6.23
CA LEU A 122 5.76 2.69 5.69
C LEU A 122 5.72 2.99 4.17
N ASN A 123 4.53 2.93 3.55
CA ASN A 123 4.38 3.12 2.11
C ASN A 123 4.46 4.61 1.74
N PRO A 124 5.55 5.07 1.07
CA PRO A 124 5.69 6.48 0.71
C PRO A 124 4.59 6.96 -0.25
N LYS A 125 4.03 6.06 -1.08
CA LYS A 125 2.91 6.39 -1.95
C LYS A 125 1.68 6.84 -1.15
N ALA A 126 1.39 6.18 -0.02
CA ALA A 126 0.28 6.54 0.85
C ALA A 126 0.50 7.92 1.49
N TYR A 127 1.72 8.21 1.94
CA TYR A 127 2.05 9.55 2.46
C TYR A 127 1.89 10.64 1.41
N LEU A 128 2.47 10.44 0.23
CA LEU A 128 2.37 11.41 -0.87
C LEU A 128 0.91 11.66 -1.25
N PHE A 129 0.10 10.61 -1.30
CA PHE A 129 -1.34 10.75 -1.54
C PHE A 129 -2.02 11.57 -0.46
N MET A 130 -1.79 11.24 0.82
CA MET A 130 -2.44 11.92 1.95
C MET A 130 -1.99 13.37 2.11
N LEU A 131 -0.76 13.71 1.75
CA LEU A 131 -0.24 15.06 1.92
C LEU A 131 -0.51 15.95 0.70
N ALA A 132 -0.36 15.40 -0.50
CA ALA A 132 -0.44 16.20 -1.72
C ALA A 132 -1.82 16.18 -2.37
N ILE A 133 -2.55 15.08 -2.30
CA ILE A 133 -3.78 14.87 -3.05
C ILE A 133 -5.01 15.00 -2.16
N PHE A 134 -5.06 14.28 -1.05
CA PHE A 134 -6.22 14.22 -0.17
C PHE A 134 -6.74 15.61 0.27
N PRO A 135 -5.88 16.55 0.71
CA PRO A 135 -6.36 17.88 1.17
C PRO A 135 -7.04 18.70 0.07
N GLN A 136 -6.72 18.45 -1.21
CA GLN A 136 -7.31 19.18 -2.33
C GLN A 136 -8.81 18.88 -2.52
N PHE A 137 -9.29 17.79 -1.91
CA PHE A 137 -10.69 17.38 -1.96
C PHE A 137 -11.49 17.81 -0.72
N LEU A 138 -10.81 18.32 0.31
CA LEU A 138 -11.46 18.92 1.47
C LEU A 138 -11.88 20.36 1.16
N ARG A 139 -13.13 20.71 1.44
CA ARG A 139 -13.71 22.03 1.13
C ARG A 139 -14.21 22.70 2.41
N PRO A 140 -13.42 23.57 3.02
CA PRO A 140 -13.89 24.42 4.11
C PRO A 140 -15.14 25.20 3.64
N GLY A 141 -16.23 25.15 4.38
CA GLY A 141 -17.50 25.79 4.00
C GLY A 141 -18.55 24.85 3.36
N GLN A 142 -18.22 23.61 3.02
CA GLN A 142 -19.18 22.59 2.57
C GLN A 142 -19.50 21.54 3.66
N GLY A 143 -19.46 21.96 4.91
CA GLY A 143 -19.73 21.09 6.07
C GLY A 143 -18.48 20.73 6.87
N PRO A 144 -18.64 19.96 7.96
CA PRO A 144 -17.54 19.61 8.85
C PRO A 144 -16.46 18.79 8.14
N LEU A 145 -15.20 19.16 8.30
CA LEU A 145 -14.06 18.48 7.64
C LEU A 145 -13.94 17.02 8.04
N TRP A 146 -14.29 16.66 9.28
CA TRP A 146 -14.24 15.28 9.74
C TRP A 146 -15.26 14.37 8.99
N VAL A 147 -16.45 14.92 8.63
CA VAL A 147 -17.43 14.19 7.81
C VAL A 147 -16.91 13.99 6.40
N GLN A 148 -16.35 15.05 5.79
CA GLN A 148 -15.75 14.97 4.47
C GLN A 148 -14.59 13.96 4.46
N SER A 149 -13.71 14.02 5.45
CA SER A 149 -12.61 13.05 5.61
C SER A 149 -13.10 11.62 5.76
N GLY A 150 -14.18 11.41 6.53
CA GLY A 150 -14.82 10.10 6.67
C GLY A 150 -15.34 9.55 5.35
N VAL A 151 -16.02 10.38 4.56
CA VAL A 151 -16.56 9.98 3.23
C VAL A 151 -15.41 9.66 2.26
N LEU A 152 -14.40 10.52 2.18
CA LEU A 152 -13.22 10.28 1.32
C LEU A 152 -12.45 9.04 1.78
N GLY A 153 -12.32 8.84 3.09
CA GLY A 153 -11.71 7.64 3.67
C GLY A 153 -12.48 6.36 3.34
N ALA A 154 -13.81 6.41 3.39
CA ALA A 154 -14.67 5.29 2.99
C ALA A 154 -14.49 4.94 1.50
N ILE A 155 -14.45 5.94 0.61
CA ILE A 155 -14.16 5.73 -0.82
C ILE A 155 -12.79 5.06 -0.99
N THR A 156 -11.78 5.52 -0.28
CA THR A 156 -10.43 4.93 -0.34
C THR A 156 -10.45 3.47 0.13
N ALA A 157 -11.05 3.19 1.29
CA ALA A 157 -11.12 1.85 1.86
C ALA A 157 -11.90 0.88 0.95
N LEU A 158 -13.04 1.31 0.40
CA LEU A 158 -13.84 0.51 -0.54
C LEU A 158 -13.07 0.23 -1.84
N THR A 159 -12.35 1.22 -2.35
CA THR A 159 -11.51 1.06 -3.53
C THR A 159 -10.37 0.06 -3.27
N GLN A 160 -9.69 0.18 -2.13
CA GLN A 160 -8.66 -0.77 -1.72
C GLN A 160 -9.24 -2.18 -1.53
N ALA A 161 -10.40 -2.31 -0.86
CA ALA A 161 -11.08 -3.58 -0.69
C ALA A 161 -11.44 -4.24 -2.02
N GLY A 162 -11.98 -3.47 -2.97
CA GLY A 162 -12.34 -3.96 -4.30
C GLY A 162 -11.11 -4.40 -5.11
N VAL A 163 -10.13 -3.52 -5.27
CA VAL A 163 -8.95 -3.78 -6.11
C VAL A 163 -8.06 -4.85 -5.48
N TYR A 164 -7.69 -4.69 -4.23
CA TYR A 164 -6.79 -5.64 -3.56
C TYR A 164 -7.50 -6.94 -3.19
N GLY A 165 -8.81 -6.89 -2.92
CA GLY A 165 -9.63 -8.09 -2.74
C GLY A 165 -9.68 -8.91 -4.02
N ALA A 166 -9.99 -8.30 -5.17
CA ALA A 166 -9.96 -8.98 -6.47
C ALA A 166 -8.58 -9.60 -6.75
N LEU A 167 -7.51 -8.84 -6.49
CA LEU A 167 -6.14 -9.33 -6.62
C LEU A 167 -5.86 -10.52 -5.69
N ALA A 168 -6.30 -10.48 -4.45
CA ALA A 168 -6.13 -11.57 -3.49
C ALA A 168 -6.82 -12.86 -3.96
N PHE A 169 -8.04 -12.74 -4.48
CA PHE A 169 -8.77 -13.89 -5.05
C PHE A 169 -8.09 -14.43 -6.31
N ALA A 170 -7.68 -13.57 -7.24
CA ALA A 170 -6.98 -13.96 -8.45
C ALA A 170 -5.65 -14.66 -8.14
N ALA A 171 -4.83 -14.06 -7.27
CA ALA A 171 -3.54 -14.64 -6.87
C ALA A 171 -3.71 -15.98 -6.16
N SER A 172 -4.68 -16.10 -5.23
CA SER A 172 -4.94 -17.35 -4.54
C SER A 172 -5.47 -18.45 -5.48
N GLY A 173 -6.22 -18.09 -6.52
CA GLY A 173 -6.66 -19.03 -7.55
C GLY A 173 -5.52 -19.53 -8.44
N ALA A 174 -4.48 -18.72 -8.61
CA ALA A 174 -3.30 -19.05 -9.40
C ALA A 174 -2.23 -19.83 -8.61
N SER A 175 -2.35 -19.99 -7.30
CA SER A 175 -1.33 -20.65 -6.46
C SER A 175 -0.95 -22.06 -6.95
N GLY A 176 -1.94 -22.91 -7.21
CA GLY A 176 -1.70 -24.27 -7.70
C GLY A 176 -1.09 -24.33 -9.12
N TRP A 177 -1.27 -23.30 -9.93
CA TRP A 177 -0.56 -23.18 -11.20
C TRP A 177 0.91 -22.82 -10.98
N PHE A 178 1.19 -21.89 -10.08
CA PHE A 178 2.55 -21.49 -9.72
C PHE A 178 3.33 -22.64 -9.04
N GLU A 179 2.68 -23.46 -8.24
CA GLU A 179 3.31 -24.68 -7.68
C GLU A 179 3.82 -25.61 -8.77
N ARG A 180 3.07 -25.73 -9.87
CA ARG A 180 3.46 -26.56 -11.03
C ARG A 180 4.46 -25.87 -11.96
N HIS A 181 4.62 -24.55 -11.87
CA HIS A 181 5.51 -23.74 -12.70
C HIS A 181 6.44 -22.86 -11.84
N PRO A 182 7.37 -23.46 -11.08
CA PRO A 182 8.21 -22.70 -10.15
C PRO A 182 9.05 -21.61 -10.84
N GLY A 183 9.46 -21.81 -12.09
CA GLY A 183 10.15 -20.78 -12.88
C GLY A 183 9.31 -19.53 -13.13
N ALA A 184 8.00 -19.69 -13.37
CA ALA A 184 7.08 -18.56 -13.54
C ALA A 184 6.90 -17.80 -12.22
N ALA A 185 6.85 -18.51 -11.10
CA ALA A 185 6.78 -17.91 -9.77
C ALA A 185 8.01 -17.08 -9.46
N VAL A 186 9.20 -17.60 -9.75
CA VAL A 186 10.47 -16.85 -9.61
C VAL A 186 10.49 -15.62 -10.50
N LEU A 187 10.01 -15.74 -11.75
CA LEU A 187 9.95 -14.61 -12.69
C LEU A 187 9.04 -13.51 -12.16
N VAL A 188 7.84 -13.84 -11.68
CA VAL A 188 6.90 -12.88 -11.09
C VAL A 188 7.52 -12.20 -9.87
N ALA A 189 8.16 -12.95 -8.98
CA ALA A 189 8.82 -12.37 -7.82
C ALA A 189 9.94 -11.41 -8.19
N ARG A 190 10.78 -11.79 -9.15
CA ARG A 190 11.85 -10.89 -9.63
C ARG A 190 11.29 -9.64 -10.29
N ALA A 191 10.23 -9.77 -11.09
CA ALA A 191 9.55 -8.63 -11.68
C ALA A 191 8.99 -7.68 -10.60
N MET A 192 8.37 -8.24 -9.55
CA MET A 192 7.91 -7.46 -8.39
C MET A 192 9.08 -6.85 -7.62
N GLY A 193 10.18 -7.58 -7.45
CA GLY A 193 11.41 -7.08 -6.83
C GLY A 193 11.99 -5.88 -7.58
N MET A 194 12.08 -5.97 -8.90
CA MET A 194 12.54 -4.85 -9.75
C MET A 194 11.61 -3.63 -9.65
N LEU A 195 10.30 -3.87 -9.67
CA LEU A 195 9.30 -2.80 -9.52
C LEU A 195 9.43 -2.09 -8.18
N LEU A 196 9.59 -2.85 -7.09
CA LEU A 196 9.79 -2.29 -5.74
C LEU A 196 11.10 -1.50 -5.66
N LEU A 197 12.20 -2.01 -6.22
CA LEU A 197 13.46 -1.28 -6.26
C LEU A 197 13.35 0.02 -7.06
N SER A 198 12.69 0.00 -8.21
CA SER A 198 12.42 1.22 -8.99
C SER A 198 11.63 2.24 -8.17
N THR A 199 10.59 1.78 -7.46
CA THR A 199 9.78 2.63 -6.57
C THR A 199 10.63 3.19 -5.41
N ALA A 200 11.49 2.37 -4.81
CA ALA A 200 12.40 2.79 -3.74
C ALA A 200 13.38 3.88 -4.20
N ILE A 201 13.98 3.69 -5.38
CA ILE A 201 14.91 4.67 -5.98
C ILE A 201 14.19 5.99 -6.24
N LEU A 202 13.00 5.96 -6.85
CA LEU A 202 12.22 7.17 -7.13
C LEU A 202 11.83 7.89 -5.83
N SER A 203 11.36 7.15 -4.81
CA SER A 203 10.99 7.71 -3.52
C SER A 203 12.19 8.29 -2.77
N GLY A 204 13.32 7.59 -2.79
CA GLY A 204 14.57 8.08 -2.20
C GLY A 204 15.10 9.33 -2.90
N TYR A 205 15.03 9.37 -4.22
CA TYR A 205 15.41 10.55 -5.00
C TYR A 205 14.50 11.76 -4.70
N GLN A 206 13.18 11.54 -4.60
CA GLN A 206 12.25 12.61 -4.21
C GLN A 206 12.55 13.13 -2.80
N ALA A 207 12.78 12.23 -1.82
CA ALA A 207 13.16 12.60 -0.46
C ALA A 207 14.48 13.40 -0.41
N TRP A 208 15.44 13.04 -1.25
CA TRP A 208 16.71 13.76 -1.40
C TRP A 208 16.51 15.19 -1.96
N ARG A 209 15.66 15.34 -3.00
CA ARG A 209 15.40 16.66 -3.60
C ARG A 209 14.62 17.61 -2.68
N MET A 210 13.98 17.11 -1.64
CA MET A 210 13.33 17.91 -0.59
C MET A 210 14.35 18.39 0.48
N ALA A 211 15.63 18.06 0.31
CA ALA A 211 16.73 18.47 1.18
C ALA A 211 17.29 19.82 0.78
#